data_79891f9f84beec69ab48009c63ced202
#
_entry.id   79891f9f84beec69ab48009c63ced202
#
_cell.length_a   1.000
_cell.length_b   1.000
_cell.length_c   1.000
_cell.angle_alpha   90.00
_cell.angle_beta   90.00
_cell.angle_gamma   90.00
#
_symmetry.space_group_name_H-M   'P 1'
#
loop_
_entity.id
_entity.type
_entity.pdbx_description
1 polymer ?
#
loop_
_entity_poly.entity_id
_entity_poly.type
_entity_poly.pdbx_seq_one_letter_code
_entity_poly.pdbx_strand_id
1 'polypeptide(L)'
;MSALTRIRSAAPPSAVVAGLIAVMVGVTSSAALVFTAAKAAGADAREISSWMLALGVGLACTCAGLSLRHRAPVVTAWSTPGAALLTTGLSGVSMAQAVGAFIFSALLIVVSGVTGWFARVMNRIPVPLAAALLAGVLLRFGTGLFSTMHQSFAVAFPMFVIYLLGRRLLPRYAVLLALAAGVAATLFTGGWRTGEVQLSLATPVFTAPEFDWKVLVSVGAPLFVVTMASQNLPGVAVLRGSGYDVPVSPLMTWTGAANAVLAPFGAFGLNLAAITAAICTGDEAHPDRDKRYLAAVWAGFFYLCVGLLGATVASLLTAMPHELVMAIAGIGLLATIESSLATALADKASREAALVTFLATASGLTLLGIGSAFWGLLAGLVTSAIAAVARPRSEEPAPERRPSGLPVR
;
A
#
# COMPACT_ATOMS: atom_id res chain seq x y z
N MET A 1 36.99 -19.75 10.91
CA MET A 1 35.52 -19.70 11.14
C MET A 1 34.88 -20.77 10.29
N SER A 2 34.18 -21.72 10.89
CA SER A 2 33.50 -22.79 10.16
C SER A 2 32.37 -22.25 9.26
N ALA A 3 32.02 -22.98 8.19
CA ALA A 3 30.92 -22.63 7.30
C ALA A 3 29.60 -22.39 8.08
N LEU A 4 29.37 -23.20 9.14
CA LEU A 4 28.24 -23.03 10.07
C LEU A 4 28.24 -21.70 10.81
N THR A 5 29.41 -21.18 11.20
CA THR A 5 29.51 -19.86 11.86
C THR A 5 29.23 -18.72 10.88
N ARG A 6 29.65 -18.84 9.61
CA ARG A 6 29.32 -17.88 8.54
C ARG A 6 27.83 -17.90 8.18
N ILE A 7 27.21 -19.06 8.09
CA ILE A 7 25.76 -19.20 7.86
C ILE A 7 24.97 -18.60 9.02
N ARG A 8 25.37 -18.88 10.28
CA ARG A 8 24.74 -18.34 11.47
C ARG A 8 24.87 -16.80 11.59
N SER A 9 25.96 -16.21 11.07
CA SER A 9 26.16 -14.77 11.03
C SER A 9 25.38 -14.08 9.89
N ALA A 10 25.09 -14.80 8.81
CA ALA A 10 24.32 -14.28 7.66
C ALA A 10 22.81 -14.51 7.80
N ALA A 11 22.39 -15.49 8.62
CA ALA A 11 20.99 -15.85 8.84
C ALA A 11 20.67 -15.95 10.35
N PRO A 12 20.69 -14.83 11.09
CA PRO A 12 20.24 -14.85 12.48
C PRO A 12 18.76 -15.24 12.52
N PRO A 13 18.37 -16.25 13.34
CA PRO A 13 17.00 -16.77 13.34
C PRO A 13 15.94 -15.68 13.56
N SER A 14 16.22 -14.68 14.39
CA SER A 14 15.32 -13.55 14.65
C SER A 14 15.05 -12.72 13.38
N ALA A 15 16.09 -12.45 12.56
CA ALA A 15 15.93 -11.72 11.31
C ALA A 15 15.14 -12.53 10.26
N VAL A 16 15.38 -13.86 10.19
CA VAL A 16 14.60 -14.76 9.32
C VAL A 16 13.11 -14.72 9.70
N VAL A 17 12.82 -14.89 11.00
CA VAL A 17 11.44 -14.88 11.51
C VAL A 17 10.79 -13.52 11.31
N ALA A 18 11.48 -12.41 11.58
CA ALA A 18 10.96 -11.06 11.37
C ALA A 18 10.64 -10.81 9.88
N GLY A 19 11.52 -11.24 8.96
CA GLY A 19 11.28 -11.16 7.53
C GLY A 19 10.08 -11.99 7.08
N LEU A 20 9.94 -13.22 7.61
CA LEU A 20 8.79 -14.07 7.33
C LEU A 20 7.48 -13.42 7.83
N ILE A 21 7.45 -12.95 9.08
CA ILE A 21 6.28 -12.31 9.67
C ILE A 21 5.89 -11.07 8.85
N ALA A 22 6.86 -10.24 8.46
CA ALA A 22 6.61 -9.07 7.65
C ALA A 22 5.91 -9.44 6.32
N VAL A 23 6.40 -10.46 5.61
CA VAL A 23 5.79 -10.92 4.36
C VAL A 23 4.41 -11.55 4.61
N MET A 24 4.26 -12.38 5.63
CA MET A 24 2.97 -12.98 5.97
C MET A 24 1.91 -11.92 6.24
N VAL A 25 2.23 -10.90 7.06
CA VAL A 25 1.32 -9.78 7.35
C VAL A 25 0.99 -9.01 6.06
N GLY A 26 1.98 -8.69 5.23
CA GLY A 26 1.77 -7.96 3.98
C GLY A 26 0.89 -8.74 2.98
N VAL A 27 1.20 -10.00 2.75
CA VAL A 27 0.49 -10.86 1.78
C VAL A 27 -0.94 -11.14 2.22
N THR A 28 -1.14 -11.58 3.47
CA THR A 28 -2.48 -11.95 3.94
C THR A 28 -3.44 -10.77 4.02
N SER A 29 -2.92 -9.56 4.28
CA SER A 29 -3.76 -8.36 4.36
C SER A 29 -4.18 -7.80 2.99
N SER A 30 -3.47 -8.14 1.91
CA SER A 30 -3.66 -7.42 0.64
C SER A 30 -3.57 -8.23 -0.65
N ALA A 31 -3.17 -9.51 -0.62
CA ALA A 31 -3.12 -10.35 -1.82
C ALA A 31 -4.48 -10.43 -2.53
N ALA A 32 -5.57 -10.55 -1.76
CA ALA A 32 -6.93 -10.55 -2.31
C ALA A 32 -7.26 -9.30 -3.15
N LEU A 33 -6.72 -8.14 -2.75
CA LEU A 33 -6.88 -6.88 -3.50
C LEU A 33 -6.11 -6.88 -4.81
N VAL A 34 -4.88 -7.43 -4.81
CA VAL A 34 -4.08 -7.59 -6.03
C VAL A 34 -4.83 -8.45 -7.04
N PHE A 35 -5.41 -9.55 -6.58
CA PHE A 35 -6.24 -10.44 -7.43
C PHE A 35 -7.47 -9.73 -7.97
N THR A 36 -8.20 -9.02 -7.11
CA THR A 36 -9.39 -8.27 -7.52
C THR A 36 -9.03 -7.19 -8.54
N ALA A 37 -7.90 -6.51 -8.36
CA ALA A 37 -7.39 -5.52 -9.30
C ALA A 37 -7.04 -6.14 -10.67
N ALA A 38 -6.33 -7.28 -10.67
CA ALA A 38 -6.01 -7.99 -11.90
C ALA A 38 -7.25 -8.46 -12.65
N LYS A 39 -8.24 -9.02 -11.93
CA LYS A 39 -9.54 -9.41 -12.51
C LYS A 39 -10.31 -8.20 -13.07
N ALA A 40 -10.24 -7.04 -12.44
CA ALA A 40 -10.87 -5.83 -12.95
C ALA A 40 -10.29 -5.37 -14.30
N ALA A 41 -9.00 -5.66 -14.55
CA ALA A 41 -8.35 -5.45 -15.84
C ALA A 41 -8.64 -6.57 -16.87
N GLY A 42 -9.45 -7.55 -16.51
CA GLY A 42 -9.76 -8.70 -17.37
C GLY A 42 -8.70 -9.81 -17.38
N ALA A 43 -7.78 -9.81 -16.41
CA ALA A 43 -6.69 -10.79 -16.33
C ALA A 43 -7.22 -12.23 -16.18
N ASP A 44 -6.66 -13.15 -16.95
CA ASP A 44 -6.84 -14.58 -16.78
C ASP A 44 -5.99 -15.14 -15.62
N ALA A 45 -6.08 -16.43 -15.34
CA ALA A 45 -5.35 -17.07 -14.25
C ALA A 45 -3.81 -17.02 -14.46
N ARG A 46 -3.35 -17.04 -15.71
CA ARG A 46 -1.92 -16.99 -16.06
C ARG A 46 -1.37 -15.58 -15.87
N GLU A 47 -2.12 -14.57 -16.29
CA GLU A 47 -1.78 -13.15 -16.12
C GLU A 47 -1.78 -12.77 -14.64
N ILE A 48 -2.75 -13.22 -13.85
CA ILE A 48 -2.77 -13.03 -12.40
C ILE A 48 -1.53 -13.65 -11.74
N SER A 49 -1.18 -14.87 -12.14
CA SER A 49 0.03 -15.54 -11.67
C SER A 49 1.29 -14.76 -12.03
N SER A 50 1.34 -14.19 -13.26
CA SER A 50 2.43 -13.31 -13.71
C SER A 50 2.53 -12.03 -12.88
N TRP A 51 1.41 -11.41 -12.51
CA TRP A 51 1.41 -10.24 -11.62
C TRP A 51 2.06 -10.58 -10.27
N MET A 52 1.68 -11.69 -9.66
CA MET A 52 2.28 -12.14 -8.40
C MET A 52 3.77 -12.40 -8.53
N LEU A 53 4.19 -13.03 -9.63
CA LEU A 53 5.62 -13.26 -9.91
C LEU A 53 6.39 -11.94 -10.07
N ALA A 54 5.88 -11.03 -10.89
CA ALA A 54 6.52 -9.74 -11.14
C ALA A 54 6.64 -8.90 -9.86
N LEU A 55 5.59 -8.86 -9.04
CA LEU A 55 5.61 -8.22 -7.73
C LEU A 55 6.63 -8.91 -6.80
N GLY A 56 6.61 -10.25 -6.71
CA GLY A 56 7.53 -11.00 -5.87
C GLY A 56 8.99 -10.78 -6.25
N VAL A 57 9.32 -10.82 -7.53
CA VAL A 57 10.67 -10.53 -8.05
C VAL A 57 11.06 -9.07 -7.78
N GLY A 58 10.18 -8.12 -8.05
CA GLY A 58 10.44 -6.70 -7.82
C GLY A 58 10.71 -6.39 -6.35
N LEU A 59 9.90 -6.96 -5.45
CA LEU A 59 10.08 -6.82 -4.00
C LEU A 59 11.34 -7.52 -3.50
N ALA A 60 11.66 -8.69 -4.03
CA ALA A 60 12.90 -9.39 -3.71
C ALA A 60 14.14 -8.54 -4.06
N CYS A 61 14.17 -8.03 -5.28
CA CYS A 61 15.28 -7.20 -5.75
C CYS A 61 15.39 -5.89 -4.98
N THR A 62 14.28 -5.21 -4.70
CA THR A 62 14.30 -3.92 -4.02
C THR A 62 14.54 -4.07 -2.51
N CYS A 63 13.90 -5.03 -1.80
CA CYS A 63 14.18 -5.29 -0.39
C CYS A 63 15.64 -5.71 -0.18
N ALA A 64 16.11 -6.73 -0.88
CA ALA A 64 17.47 -7.23 -0.70
C ALA A 64 18.51 -6.22 -1.21
N GLY A 65 18.33 -5.68 -2.43
CA GLY A 65 19.28 -4.78 -3.05
C GLY A 65 19.48 -3.48 -2.27
N LEU A 66 18.39 -2.82 -1.89
CA LEU A 66 18.46 -1.56 -1.14
C LEU A 66 18.96 -1.79 0.29
N SER A 67 18.52 -2.87 0.95
CA SER A 67 18.98 -3.17 2.31
C SER A 67 20.45 -3.52 2.38
N LEU A 68 20.97 -4.31 1.45
CA LEU A 68 22.39 -4.65 1.36
C LEU A 68 23.23 -3.41 1.01
N ARG A 69 22.74 -2.54 0.11
CA ARG A 69 23.44 -1.33 -0.35
C ARG A 69 23.58 -0.29 0.75
N HIS A 70 22.52 -0.11 1.55
CA HIS A 70 22.47 0.95 2.56
C HIS A 70 22.71 0.46 3.99
N ARG A 71 22.84 -0.84 4.20
CA ARG A 71 22.94 -1.46 5.54
C ARG A 71 21.80 -1.04 6.47
N ALA A 72 20.62 -0.79 5.91
CA ALA A 72 19.42 -0.38 6.60
C ALA A 72 18.26 -1.32 6.24
N PRO A 73 17.29 -1.58 7.13
CA PRO A 73 16.16 -2.47 6.85
C PRO A 73 15.13 -1.80 5.93
N VAL A 74 15.49 -1.63 4.66
CA VAL A 74 14.63 -1.06 3.62
C VAL A 74 13.65 -2.13 3.14
N VAL A 75 12.46 -2.14 3.70
CA VAL A 75 11.39 -3.04 3.27
C VAL A 75 10.55 -2.36 2.20
N THR A 76 10.37 -3.03 1.09
CA THR A 76 9.43 -2.64 0.03
C THR A 76 8.24 -3.59 0.01
N ALA A 77 7.11 -3.10 -0.46
CA ALA A 77 5.88 -3.87 -0.64
C ALA A 77 5.13 -3.37 -1.88
N TRP A 78 4.14 -4.10 -2.35
CA TRP A 78 3.20 -3.54 -3.30
C TRP A 78 2.25 -2.54 -2.63
N SER A 79 1.74 -1.59 -3.41
CA SER A 79 0.80 -0.59 -2.91
C SER A 79 -0.57 -1.22 -2.64
N THR A 80 -0.88 -1.56 -1.40
CA THR A 80 -2.23 -2.00 -1.00
C THR A 80 -3.29 -0.97 -1.35
N PRO A 81 -3.10 0.34 -1.06
CA PRO A 81 -4.02 1.38 -1.50
C PRO A 81 -4.09 1.53 -3.02
N GLY A 82 -2.95 1.33 -3.69
CA GLY A 82 -2.89 1.28 -5.15
C GLY A 82 -3.71 0.10 -5.71
N ALA A 83 -3.55 -1.11 -5.15
CA ALA A 83 -4.37 -2.26 -5.52
C ALA A 83 -5.86 -1.97 -5.37
N ALA A 84 -6.27 -1.36 -4.25
CA ALA A 84 -7.64 -0.97 -4.01
C ALA A 84 -8.16 0.04 -5.05
N LEU A 85 -7.37 1.05 -5.40
CA LEU A 85 -7.70 2.00 -6.47
C LEU A 85 -7.87 1.27 -7.82
N LEU A 86 -6.98 0.33 -8.14
CA LEU A 86 -7.02 -0.42 -9.39
C LEU A 86 -8.26 -1.29 -9.53
N THR A 87 -8.83 -1.81 -8.43
CA THR A 87 -10.06 -2.62 -8.49
C THR A 87 -11.25 -1.87 -9.09
N THR A 88 -11.27 -0.56 -8.99
CA THR A 88 -12.31 0.30 -9.59
C THR A 88 -11.84 0.98 -10.86
N GLY A 89 -10.59 1.44 -10.83
CA GLY A 89 -10.01 2.24 -11.92
C GLY A 89 -9.79 1.43 -13.20
N LEU A 90 -9.63 0.11 -13.11
CA LEU A 90 -9.40 -0.76 -14.26
C LEU A 90 -10.68 -1.34 -14.86
N SER A 91 -11.87 -1.03 -14.33
CA SER A 91 -13.13 -1.48 -14.95
C SER A 91 -13.29 -0.90 -16.35
N GLY A 92 -13.34 -1.76 -17.37
CA GLY A 92 -13.43 -1.36 -18.77
C GLY A 92 -12.10 -0.89 -19.40
N VAL A 93 -10.99 -1.04 -18.70
CA VAL A 93 -9.62 -0.75 -19.17
C VAL A 93 -8.98 -2.06 -19.62
N SER A 94 -8.34 -2.07 -20.79
CA SER A 94 -7.61 -3.26 -21.27
C SER A 94 -6.35 -3.50 -20.44
N MET A 95 -5.86 -4.77 -20.42
CA MET A 95 -4.60 -5.11 -19.76
C MET A 95 -3.42 -4.29 -20.30
N ALA A 96 -3.36 -4.04 -21.60
CA ALA A 96 -2.32 -3.24 -22.24
C ALA A 96 -2.33 -1.78 -21.74
N GLN A 97 -3.52 -1.20 -21.60
CA GLN A 97 -3.69 0.16 -21.06
C GLN A 97 -3.37 0.23 -19.57
N ALA A 98 -3.72 -0.81 -18.81
CA ALA A 98 -3.34 -0.92 -17.40
C ALA A 98 -1.82 -0.93 -17.24
N VAL A 99 -1.10 -1.72 -18.04
CA VAL A 99 0.37 -1.75 -18.07
C VAL A 99 0.94 -0.37 -18.42
N GLY A 100 0.35 0.33 -19.41
CA GLY A 100 0.73 1.71 -19.74
C GLY A 100 0.60 2.66 -18.54
N ALA A 101 -0.49 2.56 -17.78
CA ALA A 101 -0.70 3.37 -16.57
C ALA A 101 0.30 3.01 -15.45
N PHE A 102 0.66 1.73 -15.29
CA PHE A 102 1.66 1.30 -14.31
C PHE A 102 3.04 1.84 -14.64
N ILE A 103 3.46 1.77 -15.93
CA ILE A 103 4.72 2.37 -16.39
C ILE A 103 4.70 3.88 -16.17
N PHE A 104 3.63 4.56 -16.52
CA PHE A 104 3.50 6.01 -16.32
C PHE A 104 3.65 6.39 -14.85
N SER A 105 2.92 5.73 -13.93
CA SER A 105 3.04 5.93 -12.50
C SER A 105 4.46 5.68 -12.00
N ALA A 106 5.09 4.60 -12.46
CA ALA A 106 6.47 4.24 -12.12
C ALA A 106 7.48 5.29 -12.60
N LEU A 107 7.33 5.81 -13.81
CA LEU A 107 8.18 6.88 -14.35
C LEU A 107 8.03 8.18 -13.56
N LEU A 108 6.83 8.53 -13.11
CA LEU A 108 6.63 9.68 -12.22
C LEU A 108 7.37 9.50 -10.89
N ILE A 109 7.40 8.26 -10.33
CA ILE A 109 8.18 7.95 -9.13
C ILE A 109 9.68 8.09 -9.42
N VAL A 110 10.19 7.56 -10.54
CA VAL A 110 11.60 7.71 -10.96
C VAL A 110 11.97 9.17 -11.10
N VAL A 111 11.17 9.95 -11.84
CA VAL A 111 11.42 11.39 -12.03
C VAL A 111 11.44 12.12 -10.70
N SER A 112 10.50 11.82 -9.80
CA SER A 112 10.48 12.44 -8.48
C SER A 112 11.68 12.06 -7.62
N GLY A 113 12.22 10.83 -7.79
CA GLY A 113 13.44 10.37 -7.15
C GLY A 113 14.69 11.07 -7.70
N VAL A 114 14.89 11.03 -9.02
CA VAL A 114 16.09 11.59 -9.69
C VAL A 114 16.19 13.11 -9.51
N THR A 115 15.08 13.83 -9.64
CA THR A 115 15.03 15.29 -9.52
C THR A 115 15.01 15.80 -8.08
N GLY A 116 14.89 14.92 -7.09
CA GLY A 116 14.63 15.29 -5.69
C GLY A 116 13.29 16.03 -5.52
N TRP A 117 12.42 15.93 -6.51
CA TRP A 117 11.13 16.61 -6.53
C TRP A 117 10.13 16.03 -5.53
N PHE A 118 10.42 14.83 -5.03
CA PHE A 118 9.61 14.16 -4.00
C PHE A 118 9.20 15.10 -2.86
N ALA A 119 10.17 15.76 -2.24
CA ALA A 119 9.89 16.69 -1.14
C ALA A 119 9.04 17.90 -1.59
N ARG A 120 9.29 18.42 -2.80
CA ARG A 120 8.57 19.60 -3.31
C ARG A 120 7.13 19.29 -3.72
N VAL A 121 6.89 18.15 -4.37
CA VAL A 121 5.55 17.73 -4.81
C VAL A 121 4.71 17.31 -3.61
N MET A 122 5.28 16.53 -2.70
CA MET A 122 4.59 16.12 -1.48
C MET A 122 4.16 17.31 -0.62
N ASN A 123 4.99 18.37 -0.59
CA ASN A 123 4.64 19.60 0.12
C ASN A 123 3.54 20.43 -0.58
N ARG A 124 3.23 20.16 -1.85
CA ARG A 124 2.16 20.86 -2.60
C ARG A 124 0.82 20.15 -2.55
N ILE A 125 0.80 18.83 -2.43
CA ILE A 125 -0.44 18.07 -2.18
C ILE A 125 -0.66 18.08 -0.68
N PRO A 126 -1.71 18.75 -0.17
CA PRO A 126 -2.00 18.72 1.26
C PRO A 126 -2.20 17.28 1.73
N VAL A 127 -1.45 16.88 2.76
CA VAL A 127 -1.55 15.53 3.34
C VAL A 127 -2.99 15.14 3.68
N PRO A 128 -3.85 16.04 4.22
CA PRO A 128 -5.26 15.74 4.45
C PRO A 128 -6.04 15.33 3.20
N LEU A 129 -5.77 15.95 2.04
CA LEU A 129 -6.46 15.61 0.79
C LEU A 129 -6.02 14.24 0.26
N ALA A 130 -4.73 13.94 0.31
CA ALA A 130 -4.22 12.62 -0.07
C ALA A 130 -4.76 11.52 0.85
N ALA A 131 -4.86 11.77 2.15
CA ALA A 131 -5.46 10.85 3.12
C ALA A 131 -6.98 10.69 2.88
N ALA A 132 -7.68 11.77 2.56
CA ALA A 132 -9.11 11.75 2.22
C ALA A 132 -9.38 10.96 0.92
N LEU A 133 -8.54 11.15 -0.10
CA LEU A 133 -8.58 10.37 -1.34
C LEU A 133 -8.45 8.87 -1.03
N LEU A 134 -7.45 8.50 -0.23
CA LEU A 134 -7.23 7.12 0.17
C LEU A 134 -8.44 6.56 0.93
N ALA A 135 -8.93 7.27 1.96
CA ALA A 135 -10.10 6.86 2.73
C ALA A 135 -11.33 6.65 1.83
N GLY A 136 -11.55 7.53 0.84
CA GLY A 136 -12.64 7.43 -0.13
C GLY A 136 -12.55 6.19 -1.02
N VAL A 137 -11.34 5.86 -1.53
CA VAL A 137 -11.10 4.64 -2.32
C VAL A 137 -11.35 3.39 -1.47
N LEU A 138 -10.92 3.40 -0.22
CA LEU A 138 -10.98 2.22 0.65
C LEU A 138 -12.36 2.01 1.28
N LEU A 139 -13.23 3.03 1.31
CA LEU A 139 -14.54 2.97 1.98
C LEU A 139 -15.38 1.77 1.53
N ARG A 140 -15.41 1.49 0.24
CA ARG A 140 -16.18 0.36 -0.34
C ARG A 140 -15.76 -1.01 0.22
N PHE A 141 -14.48 -1.20 0.57
CA PHE A 141 -14.01 -2.44 1.17
C PHE A 141 -14.43 -2.53 2.65
N GLY A 142 -14.35 -1.42 3.37
CA GLY A 142 -14.85 -1.35 4.74
C GLY A 142 -16.35 -1.63 4.82
N THR A 143 -17.15 -0.99 3.97
CA THR A 143 -18.61 -1.24 3.90
C THR A 143 -18.91 -2.63 3.36
N GLY A 144 -18.09 -3.12 2.41
CA GLY A 144 -18.19 -4.47 1.84
C GLY A 144 -18.07 -5.57 2.89
N LEU A 145 -17.23 -5.41 3.91
CA LEU A 145 -17.13 -6.34 5.04
C LEU A 145 -18.51 -6.54 5.71
N PHE A 146 -19.22 -5.44 6.00
CA PHE A 146 -20.52 -5.52 6.67
C PHE A 146 -21.63 -6.03 5.73
N SER A 147 -21.55 -5.71 4.43
CA SER A 147 -22.44 -6.30 3.43
C SER A 147 -22.24 -7.82 3.33
N THR A 148 -20.99 -8.27 3.41
CA THR A 148 -20.65 -9.70 3.44
C THR A 148 -21.19 -10.39 4.68
N MET A 149 -21.23 -9.72 5.84
CA MET A 149 -21.87 -10.26 7.05
C MET A 149 -23.37 -10.55 6.83
N HIS A 150 -24.04 -9.74 6.04
CA HIS A 150 -25.45 -9.99 5.71
C HIS A 150 -25.63 -11.24 4.83
N GLN A 151 -24.66 -11.51 3.94
CA GLN A 151 -24.74 -12.65 3.02
C GLN A 151 -24.21 -13.95 3.63
N SER A 152 -23.15 -13.87 4.44
CA SER A 152 -22.47 -15.02 5.03
C SER A 152 -22.01 -14.70 6.46
N PHE A 153 -22.99 -14.58 7.37
CA PHE A 153 -22.75 -14.21 8.78
C PHE A 153 -21.82 -15.21 9.48
N ALA A 154 -21.99 -16.52 9.20
CA ALA A 154 -21.21 -17.58 9.81
C ALA A 154 -19.70 -17.50 9.50
N VAL A 155 -19.31 -16.87 8.40
CA VAL A 155 -17.91 -16.67 8.00
C VAL A 155 -17.40 -15.30 8.41
N ALA A 156 -18.09 -14.22 8.00
CA ALA A 156 -17.60 -12.86 8.15
C ALA A 156 -17.62 -12.36 9.60
N PHE A 157 -18.61 -12.75 10.40
CA PHE A 157 -18.74 -12.30 11.80
C PHE A 157 -17.63 -12.87 12.71
N PRO A 158 -17.33 -14.19 12.72
CA PRO A 158 -16.19 -14.71 13.47
C PRO A 158 -14.86 -14.07 13.07
N MET A 159 -14.63 -13.85 11.77
CA MET A 159 -13.44 -13.16 11.28
C MET A 159 -13.30 -11.75 11.90
N PHE A 160 -14.39 -10.98 11.90
CA PHE A 160 -14.42 -9.64 12.45
C PHE A 160 -14.17 -9.62 13.97
N VAL A 161 -14.83 -10.50 14.73
CA VAL A 161 -14.63 -10.60 16.18
C VAL A 161 -13.19 -11.00 16.51
N ILE A 162 -12.66 -12.02 15.83
CA ILE A 162 -11.27 -12.47 16.04
C ILE A 162 -10.27 -11.36 15.65
N TYR A 163 -10.55 -10.60 14.61
CA TYR A 163 -9.75 -9.43 14.26
C TYR A 163 -9.73 -8.38 15.37
N LEU A 164 -10.89 -8.03 15.93
CA LEU A 164 -10.98 -7.03 17.01
C LEU A 164 -10.24 -7.49 18.27
N LEU A 165 -10.41 -8.75 18.65
CA LEU A 165 -9.69 -9.35 19.78
C LEU A 165 -8.18 -9.43 19.49
N GLY A 166 -7.81 -9.90 18.30
CA GLY A 166 -6.42 -10.00 17.85
C GLY A 166 -5.73 -8.63 17.83
N ARG A 167 -6.45 -7.58 17.41
CA ARG A 167 -5.92 -6.21 17.40
C ARG A 167 -5.58 -5.69 18.80
N ARG A 168 -6.26 -6.17 19.82
CA ARG A 168 -6.01 -5.83 21.25
C ARG A 168 -4.93 -6.69 21.88
N LEU A 169 -4.94 -8.00 21.60
CA LEU A 169 -4.10 -8.99 22.29
C LEU A 169 -2.80 -9.27 21.53
N LEU A 170 -2.87 -9.40 20.21
CA LEU A 170 -1.79 -9.80 19.31
C LEU A 170 -1.83 -8.98 18.02
N PRO A 171 -1.57 -7.64 18.05
CA PRO A 171 -1.80 -6.73 16.92
C PRO A 171 -1.13 -7.18 15.60
N ARG A 172 0.06 -7.79 15.68
CA ARG A 172 0.83 -8.29 14.53
C ARG A 172 0.13 -9.42 13.79
N TYR A 173 -0.64 -10.22 14.51
CA TYR A 173 -1.28 -11.44 13.99
C TYR A 173 -2.78 -11.25 13.75
N ALA A 174 -3.36 -10.08 14.01
CA ALA A 174 -4.79 -9.85 13.98
C ALA A 174 -5.44 -10.27 12.65
N VAL A 175 -4.84 -9.88 11.51
CA VAL A 175 -5.33 -10.24 10.17
C VAL A 175 -5.13 -11.71 9.87
N LEU A 176 -3.99 -12.30 10.29
CA LEU A 176 -3.74 -13.74 10.16
C LEU A 176 -4.74 -14.59 10.95
N LEU A 177 -5.03 -14.18 12.19
CA LEU A 177 -6.02 -14.85 13.04
C LEU A 177 -7.43 -14.75 12.45
N ALA A 178 -7.79 -13.58 11.91
CA ALA A 178 -9.06 -13.40 11.21
C ALA A 178 -9.16 -14.30 9.97
N LEU A 179 -8.10 -14.39 9.17
CA LEU A 179 -8.05 -15.30 8.02
C LEU A 179 -8.19 -16.77 8.46
N ALA A 180 -7.45 -17.18 9.50
CA ALA A 180 -7.53 -18.54 10.03
C ALA A 180 -8.96 -18.87 10.52
N ALA A 181 -9.61 -17.93 11.23
CA ALA A 181 -10.99 -18.07 11.65
C ALA A 181 -11.97 -18.18 10.46
N GLY A 182 -11.75 -17.39 9.41
CA GLY A 182 -12.54 -17.44 8.19
C GLY A 182 -12.38 -18.76 7.43
N VAL A 183 -11.14 -19.25 7.29
CA VAL A 183 -10.85 -20.56 6.69
C VAL A 183 -11.53 -21.67 7.50
N ALA A 184 -11.37 -21.67 8.84
CA ALA A 184 -12.03 -22.64 9.69
C ALA A 184 -13.56 -22.60 9.54
N ALA A 185 -14.17 -21.42 9.61
CA ALA A 185 -15.61 -21.26 9.43
C ALA A 185 -16.08 -21.77 8.05
N THR A 186 -15.31 -21.48 6.99
CA THR A 186 -15.60 -21.95 5.63
C THR A 186 -15.53 -23.47 5.50
N LEU A 187 -14.55 -24.10 6.15
CA LEU A 187 -14.45 -25.57 6.19
C LEU A 187 -15.65 -26.21 6.91
N PHE A 188 -16.09 -25.62 8.03
CA PHE A 188 -17.27 -26.10 8.77
C PHE A 188 -18.57 -25.88 7.99
N THR A 189 -18.67 -24.83 7.18
CA THR A 189 -19.87 -24.56 6.36
C THR A 189 -19.88 -25.26 5.01
N GLY A 190 -18.80 -26.00 4.66
CA GLY A 190 -18.69 -26.74 3.40
C GLY A 190 -18.50 -25.86 2.16
N GLY A 191 -18.16 -24.59 2.33
CA GLY A 191 -17.99 -23.62 1.23
C GLY A 191 -16.67 -23.71 0.47
N TRP A 192 -15.77 -24.60 0.85
CA TRP A 192 -14.45 -24.72 0.23
C TRP A 192 -14.45 -25.63 -1.00
N ARG A 193 -13.89 -25.14 -2.11
CA ARG A 193 -13.76 -25.91 -3.36
C ARG A 193 -12.41 -26.61 -3.44
N THR A 194 -12.23 -27.72 -2.72
CA THR A 194 -10.96 -28.40 -2.51
C THR A 194 -10.29 -28.99 -3.76
N GLY A 195 -11.03 -29.20 -4.85
CA GLY A 195 -10.52 -29.79 -6.10
C GLY A 195 -9.72 -28.85 -7.01
N GLU A 196 -9.70 -27.56 -6.72
CA GLU A 196 -9.13 -26.53 -7.62
C GLU A 196 -7.72 -26.05 -7.23
N VAL A 197 -7.19 -26.43 -6.06
CA VAL A 197 -5.87 -26.00 -5.62
C VAL A 197 -4.78 -26.82 -6.27
N GLN A 198 -4.03 -26.22 -7.20
CA GLN A 198 -2.90 -26.86 -7.87
C GLN A 198 -1.59 -26.22 -7.44
N LEU A 199 -0.63 -27.08 -7.06
CA LEU A 199 0.73 -26.62 -6.79
C LEU A 199 1.44 -26.39 -8.12
N SER A 200 1.59 -25.13 -8.52
CA SER A 200 2.23 -24.77 -9.77
C SER A 200 3.06 -23.49 -9.63
N LEU A 201 4.15 -23.44 -10.38
CA LEU A 201 5.01 -22.26 -10.44
C LEU A 201 4.40 -21.22 -11.36
N ALA A 202 4.58 -19.97 -10.98
CA ALA A 202 4.19 -18.85 -11.80
C ALA A 202 5.06 -18.72 -13.05
N THR A 203 4.45 -18.43 -14.18
CA THR A 203 5.14 -18.13 -15.44
C THR A 203 4.92 -16.67 -15.82
N PRO A 204 5.97 -15.96 -16.26
CA PRO A 204 5.81 -14.57 -16.70
C PRO A 204 4.99 -14.50 -17.99
N VAL A 205 4.02 -13.61 -18.03
CA VAL A 205 3.24 -13.26 -19.23
C VAL A 205 3.53 -11.82 -19.57
N PHE A 206 4.08 -11.61 -20.75
CA PHE A 206 4.39 -10.26 -21.24
C PHE A 206 3.17 -9.63 -21.89
N THR A 207 2.81 -8.43 -21.44
CA THR A 207 1.77 -7.59 -22.04
C THR A 207 2.40 -6.31 -22.57
N ALA A 208 2.28 -6.05 -23.87
CA ALA A 208 2.75 -4.82 -24.48
C ALA A 208 1.97 -3.61 -23.94
N PRO A 209 2.65 -2.52 -23.52
CA PRO A 209 1.97 -1.35 -22.99
C PRO A 209 1.23 -0.57 -24.07
N GLU A 210 0.04 -0.10 -23.78
CA GLU A 210 -0.72 0.88 -24.55
C GLU A 210 -0.91 2.14 -23.72
N PHE A 211 -0.56 3.30 -24.27
CA PHE A 211 -0.63 4.59 -23.57
C PHE A 211 -1.89 5.36 -24.00
N ASP A 212 -2.98 5.15 -23.29
CA ASP A 212 -4.21 5.95 -23.43
C ASP A 212 -4.20 7.10 -22.43
N TRP A 213 -4.29 8.33 -22.90
CA TRP A 213 -4.19 9.53 -22.05
C TRP A 213 -5.25 9.57 -20.95
N LYS A 214 -6.48 9.07 -21.22
CA LYS A 214 -7.55 9.04 -20.23
C LYS A 214 -7.18 8.09 -19.09
N VAL A 215 -6.65 6.91 -19.41
CA VAL A 215 -6.22 5.91 -18.44
C VAL A 215 -4.98 6.39 -17.67
N LEU A 216 -4.04 7.07 -18.34
CA LEU A 216 -2.89 7.67 -17.64
C LEU A 216 -3.32 8.70 -16.60
N VAL A 217 -4.31 9.53 -16.90
CA VAL A 217 -4.83 10.56 -15.99
C VAL A 217 -5.76 9.95 -14.93
N SER A 218 -6.65 9.01 -15.31
CA SER A 218 -7.66 8.46 -14.39
C SER A 218 -7.12 7.38 -13.46
N VAL A 219 -6.08 6.66 -13.87
CA VAL A 219 -5.49 5.53 -13.12
C VAL A 219 -4.03 5.83 -12.75
N GLY A 220 -3.19 6.14 -13.73
CA GLY A 220 -1.75 6.29 -13.53
C GLY A 220 -1.37 7.42 -12.59
N ALA A 221 -1.95 8.62 -12.76
CA ALA A 221 -1.66 9.77 -11.89
C ALA A 221 -2.21 9.58 -10.46
N PRO A 222 -3.46 9.13 -10.23
CA PRO A 222 -3.92 8.79 -8.89
C PRO A 222 -3.11 7.66 -8.23
N LEU A 223 -2.70 6.63 -8.99
CA LEU A 223 -1.84 5.56 -8.48
C LEU A 223 -0.51 6.11 -7.97
N PHE A 224 0.12 7.04 -8.71
CA PHE A 224 1.31 7.74 -8.26
C PHE A 224 1.05 8.50 -6.95
N VAL A 225 0.01 9.35 -6.90
CA VAL A 225 -0.29 10.18 -5.72
C VAL A 225 -0.57 9.31 -4.49
N VAL A 226 -1.42 8.31 -4.63
CA VAL A 226 -1.77 7.38 -3.53
C VAL A 226 -0.53 6.64 -3.06
N THR A 227 0.27 6.08 -3.96
CA THR A 227 1.49 5.35 -3.62
C THR A 227 2.52 6.24 -2.91
N MET A 228 2.71 7.47 -3.38
CA MET A 228 3.66 8.39 -2.76
C MET A 228 3.21 8.85 -1.38
N ALA A 229 1.95 9.24 -1.23
CA ALA A 229 1.42 9.80 0.01
C ALA A 229 1.18 8.75 1.11
N SER A 230 0.64 7.58 0.73
CA SER A 230 0.19 6.57 1.70
C SER A 230 1.21 5.46 1.96
N GLN A 231 2.24 5.34 1.13
CA GLN A 231 3.25 4.28 1.26
C GLN A 231 4.67 4.83 1.38
N ASN A 232 5.14 5.56 0.36
CA ASN A 232 6.52 6.03 0.35
C ASN A 232 6.81 7.02 1.49
N LEU A 233 5.92 7.98 1.74
CA LEU A 233 6.10 8.95 2.82
C LEU A 233 6.11 8.29 4.21
N PRO A 234 5.13 7.44 4.60
CA PRO A 234 5.18 6.71 5.85
C PRO A 234 6.36 5.74 5.94
N GLY A 235 6.75 5.09 4.84
CA GLY A 235 7.91 4.20 4.80
C GLY A 235 9.22 4.93 5.12
N VAL A 236 9.42 6.14 4.56
CA VAL A 236 10.54 7.01 4.93
C VAL A 236 10.47 7.44 6.40
N ALA A 237 9.27 7.77 6.89
CA ALA A 237 9.08 8.18 8.28
C ALA A 237 9.44 7.05 9.26
N VAL A 238 9.07 5.80 8.96
CA VAL A 238 9.44 4.63 9.77
C VAL A 238 10.95 4.43 9.79
N LEU A 239 11.63 4.49 8.64
CA LEU A 239 13.09 4.36 8.57
C LEU A 239 13.78 5.43 9.41
N ARG A 240 13.40 6.70 9.25
CA ARG A 240 13.97 7.82 10.02
C ARG A 240 13.63 7.74 11.50
N GLY A 241 12.37 7.43 11.85
CA GLY A 241 11.93 7.24 13.23
C GLY A 241 12.65 6.11 13.95
N SER A 242 13.09 5.08 13.21
CA SER A 242 13.95 4.00 13.71
C SER A 242 15.44 4.38 13.67
N GLY A 243 15.77 5.64 13.32
CA GLY A 243 17.10 6.24 13.31
C GLY A 243 17.97 5.86 12.12
N TYR A 244 17.42 5.35 11.00
CA TYR A 244 18.17 5.11 9.77
C TYR A 244 18.07 6.33 8.85
N ASP A 245 19.19 6.98 8.62
CA ASP A 245 19.28 8.09 7.66
C ASP A 245 19.72 7.56 6.28
N VAL A 246 18.72 7.15 5.50
CA VAL A 246 18.93 6.62 4.15
C VAL A 246 18.49 7.67 3.14
N PRO A 247 19.31 7.94 2.09
CA PRO A 247 18.94 8.92 1.08
C PRO A 247 17.69 8.47 0.31
N VAL A 248 16.62 9.29 0.35
CA VAL A 248 15.30 8.94 -0.19
C VAL A 248 15.28 8.86 -1.71
N SER A 249 16.03 9.76 -2.39
CA SER A 249 16.06 9.80 -3.85
C SER A 249 16.46 8.46 -4.51
N PRO A 250 17.54 7.79 -4.09
CA PRO A 250 17.86 6.46 -4.61
C PRO A 250 16.77 5.42 -4.32
N LEU A 251 16.13 5.46 -3.14
CA LEU A 251 15.05 4.52 -2.82
C LEU A 251 13.89 4.65 -3.79
N MET A 252 13.45 5.89 -4.07
CA MET A 252 12.39 6.17 -5.03
C MET A 252 12.79 5.77 -6.45
N THR A 253 14.01 6.15 -6.87
CA THR A 253 14.50 5.85 -8.22
C THR A 253 14.54 4.35 -8.47
N TRP A 254 15.08 3.55 -7.54
CA TRP A 254 15.22 2.11 -7.73
C TRP A 254 13.88 1.38 -7.62
N THR A 255 12.99 1.76 -6.71
CA THR A 255 11.64 1.15 -6.63
C THR A 255 10.81 1.49 -7.87
N GLY A 256 10.85 2.74 -8.34
CA GLY A 256 10.19 3.16 -9.56
C GLY A 256 10.76 2.48 -10.80
N ALA A 257 12.09 2.38 -10.93
CA ALA A 257 12.73 1.70 -12.05
C ALA A 257 12.39 0.19 -12.10
N ALA A 258 12.45 -0.49 -10.94
CA ALA A 258 12.04 -1.89 -10.86
C ALA A 258 10.57 -2.07 -11.26
N ASN A 259 9.69 -1.17 -10.80
CA ASN A 259 8.29 -1.20 -11.19
C ASN A 259 8.09 -0.99 -12.69
N ALA A 260 8.77 -0.01 -13.30
CA ALA A 260 8.66 0.27 -14.74
C ALA A 260 9.11 -0.93 -15.59
N VAL A 261 10.21 -1.59 -15.21
CA VAL A 261 10.75 -2.78 -15.92
C VAL A 261 9.82 -3.98 -15.79
N LEU A 262 9.20 -4.15 -14.61
CA LEU A 262 8.34 -5.31 -14.32
C LEU A 262 6.86 -5.06 -14.62
N ALA A 263 6.45 -3.83 -14.94
CA ALA A 263 5.08 -3.50 -15.27
C ALA A 263 4.52 -4.29 -16.48
N PRO A 264 5.28 -4.58 -17.55
CA PRO A 264 4.79 -5.43 -18.65
C PRO A 264 4.42 -6.86 -18.21
N PHE A 265 4.86 -7.30 -17.04
CA PHE A 265 4.51 -8.58 -16.43
C PHE A 265 3.47 -8.43 -15.31
N GLY A 266 2.94 -7.22 -15.10
CA GLY A 266 1.87 -6.92 -14.16
C GLY A 266 2.32 -6.32 -12.83
N ALA A 267 3.59 -5.94 -12.65
CA ALA A 267 4.00 -5.22 -11.44
C ALA A 267 3.38 -3.81 -11.43
N PHE A 268 2.85 -3.42 -10.28
CA PHE A 268 2.33 -2.08 -10.04
C PHE A 268 2.71 -1.60 -8.64
N GLY A 269 2.99 -0.31 -8.50
CA GLY A 269 3.13 0.35 -7.20
C GLY A 269 4.12 -0.32 -6.25
N LEU A 270 5.33 -0.70 -6.72
CA LEU A 270 6.43 -1.08 -5.85
C LEU A 270 6.89 0.15 -5.08
N ASN A 271 6.86 0.11 -3.76
CA ASN A 271 7.07 1.26 -2.89
C ASN A 271 7.68 0.86 -1.55
N LEU A 272 8.08 1.84 -0.75
CA LEU A 272 8.50 1.60 0.62
C LEU A 272 7.29 1.16 1.46
N ALA A 273 7.52 0.20 2.33
CA ALA A 273 6.52 -0.25 3.29
C ALA A 273 6.65 0.52 4.61
N ALA A 274 5.54 0.71 5.31
CA ALA A 274 5.54 1.29 6.66
C ALA A 274 5.35 0.20 7.73
N ILE A 275 4.24 -0.54 7.66
CA ILE A 275 3.87 -1.53 8.68
C ILE A 275 4.89 -2.68 8.73
N THR A 276 5.20 -3.27 7.58
CA THR A 276 6.16 -4.37 7.49
C THR A 276 7.60 -3.92 7.74
N ALA A 277 7.94 -2.66 7.40
CA ALA A 277 9.21 -2.06 7.76
C ALA A 277 9.36 -1.93 9.29
N ALA A 278 8.31 -1.52 10.01
CA ALA A 278 8.34 -1.43 11.46
C ALA A 278 8.70 -2.77 12.13
N ILE A 279 8.25 -3.89 11.58
CA ILE A 279 8.62 -5.24 12.05
C ILE A 279 10.13 -5.50 11.86
N CYS A 280 10.68 -5.10 10.71
CA CYS A 280 12.09 -5.35 10.39
C CYS A 280 13.05 -4.33 11.04
N THR A 281 12.56 -3.15 11.46
CA THR A 281 13.38 -2.12 12.13
C THR A 281 13.43 -2.30 13.64
N GLY A 282 12.55 -3.11 14.23
CA GLY A 282 12.43 -3.32 15.67
C GLY A 282 13.54 -4.20 16.27
N ASP A 283 13.71 -4.14 17.60
CA ASP A 283 14.70 -4.94 18.37
C ASP A 283 14.46 -6.44 18.23
N GLU A 284 13.22 -6.84 17.99
CA GLU A 284 12.84 -8.23 17.75
C GLU A 284 13.42 -8.82 16.46
N ALA A 285 13.69 -7.96 15.45
CA ALA A 285 14.34 -8.39 14.21
C ALA A 285 15.82 -8.75 14.47
N HIS A 286 16.53 -7.92 15.23
CA HIS A 286 17.87 -8.19 15.72
C HIS A 286 18.24 -7.21 16.83
N PRO A 287 18.88 -7.67 17.94
CA PRO A 287 19.36 -6.78 19.01
C PRO A 287 20.36 -5.74 18.50
N ASP A 288 21.28 -6.15 17.64
CA ASP A 288 22.23 -5.28 16.96
C ASP A 288 21.53 -4.58 15.79
N ARG A 289 21.39 -3.26 15.92
CA ARG A 289 20.74 -2.39 14.93
C ARG A 289 21.38 -2.49 13.54
N ASP A 290 22.71 -2.63 13.47
CA ASP A 290 23.46 -2.68 12.21
C ASP A 290 23.23 -3.99 11.43
N LYS A 291 22.58 -4.97 12.05
CA LYS A 291 22.23 -6.26 11.43
C LYS A 291 20.74 -6.40 11.10
N ARG A 292 19.89 -5.45 11.49
CA ARG A 292 18.45 -5.50 11.21
C ARG A 292 18.12 -5.48 9.72
N TYR A 293 19.01 -4.95 8.87
CA TYR A 293 18.85 -5.01 7.42
C TYR A 293 18.70 -6.45 6.90
N LEU A 294 19.23 -7.45 7.62
CA LEU A 294 19.07 -8.87 7.25
C LEU A 294 17.60 -9.31 7.29
N ALA A 295 16.78 -8.72 8.17
CA ALA A 295 15.34 -9.04 8.18
C ALA A 295 14.64 -8.59 6.90
N ALA A 296 15.02 -7.44 6.34
CA ALA A 296 14.50 -6.97 5.06
C ALA A 296 15.03 -7.80 3.87
N VAL A 297 16.27 -8.27 3.94
CA VAL A 297 16.82 -9.21 2.94
C VAL A 297 16.04 -10.53 2.95
N TRP A 298 15.74 -11.09 4.13
CA TRP A 298 14.91 -12.27 4.27
C TRP A 298 13.46 -12.03 3.84
N ALA A 299 12.91 -10.85 4.12
CA ALA A 299 11.60 -10.49 3.58
C ALA A 299 11.60 -10.51 2.04
N GLY A 300 12.66 -9.99 1.39
CA GLY A 300 12.84 -10.11 -0.05
C GLY A 300 12.85 -11.56 -0.55
N PHE A 301 13.57 -12.44 0.13
CA PHE A 301 13.56 -13.87 -0.18
C PHE A 301 12.17 -14.50 -0.08
N PHE A 302 11.42 -14.21 0.99
CA PHE A 302 10.06 -14.73 1.15
C PHE A 302 9.07 -14.15 0.14
N TYR A 303 9.22 -12.87 -0.26
CA TYR A 303 8.44 -12.30 -1.35
C TYR A 303 8.72 -13.00 -2.68
N LEU A 304 9.98 -13.38 -2.96
CA LEU A 304 10.30 -14.19 -4.13
C LEU A 304 9.59 -15.55 -4.08
N CYS A 305 9.60 -16.23 -2.93
CA CYS A 305 8.89 -17.50 -2.77
C CYS A 305 7.38 -17.34 -3.03
N VAL A 306 6.75 -16.29 -2.49
CA VAL A 306 5.33 -15.99 -2.74
C VAL A 306 5.09 -15.71 -4.22
N GLY A 307 5.98 -14.96 -4.87
CA GLY A 307 5.88 -14.68 -6.32
C GLY A 307 6.01 -15.94 -7.17
N LEU A 308 7.01 -16.79 -6.89
CA LEU A 308 7.20 -18.07 -7.59
C LEU A 308 6.01 -19.02 -7.43
N LEU A 309 5.38 -19.01 -6.25
CA LEU A 309 4.16 -19.76 -5.96
C LEU A 309 2.88 -18.98 -6.34
N GLY A 310 3.00 -17.92 -7.13
CA GLY A 310 1.89 -17.04 -7.49
C GLY A 310 0.71 -17.77 -8.13
N ALA A 311 0.97 -18.80 -8.93
CA ALA A 311 -0.08 -19.65 -9.51
C ALA A 311 -0.82 -20.47 -8.43
N THR A 312 -0.10 -21.00 -7.44
CA THR A 312 -0.69 -21.70 -6.27
C THR A 312 -1.49 -20.73 -5.41
N VAL A 313 -0.97 -19.52 -5.16
CA VAL A 313 -1.70 -18.49 -4.41
C VAL A 313 -2.94 -18.07 -5.19
N ALA A 314 -2.85 -17.98 -6.54
CA ALA A 314 -3.98 -17.72 -7.42
C ALA A 314 -5.06 -18.79 -7.30
N SER A 315 -4.68 -20.06 -7.44
CA SER A 315 -5.63 -21.17 -7.33
C SER A 315 -6.28 -21.25 -5.94
N LEU A 316 -5.50 -21.00 -4.88
CA LEU A 316 -6.00 -20.96 -3.51
C LEU A 316 -7.07 -19.87 -3.31
N LEU A 317 -6.82 -18.64 -3.81
CA LEU A 317 -7.79 -17.55 -3.70
C LEU A 317 -9.03 -17.77 -4.59
N THR A 318 -8.89 -18.49 -5.70
CA THR A 318 -10.02 -18.87 -6.55
C THR A 318 -10.87 -19.98 -5.91
N ALA A 319 -10.24 -20.89 -5.15
CA ALA A 319 -10.92 -21.93 -4.39
C ALA A 319 -11.65 -21.39 -3.14
N MET A 320 -11.26 -20.20 -2.64
CA MET A 320 -11.94 -19.55 -1.53
C MET A 320 -13.29 -18.98 -1.95
N PRO A 321 -14.34 -19.07 -1.10
CA PRO A 321 -15.59 -18.35 -1.32
C PRO A 321 -15.37 -16.85 -1.46
N HIS A 322 -16.13 -16.21 -2.34
CA HIS A 322 -16.03 -14.76 -2.58
C HIS A 322 -16.21 -13.96 -1.29
N GLU A 323 -17.08 -14.41 -0.40
CA GLU A 323 -17.38 -13.80 0.89
C GLU A 323 -16.15 -13.79 1.82
N LEU A 324 -15.38 -14.88 1.83
CA LEU A 324 -14.13 -14.95 2.61
C LEU A 324 -13.10 -13.96 2.08
N VAL A 325 -12.95 -13.87 0.75
CA VAL A 325 -12.02 -12.93 0.09
C VAL A 325 -12.42 -11.49 0.38
N MET A 326 -13.70 -11.15 0.28
CA MET A 326 -14.20 -9.79 0.57
C MET A 326 -14.08 -9.43 2.05
N ALA A 327 -14.36 -10.36 2.95
CA ALA A 327 -14.23 -10.13 4.39
C ALA A 327 -12.77 -9.88 4.78
N ILE A 328 -11.81 -10.68 4.30
CA ILE A 328 -10.40 -10.48 4.64
C ILE A 328 -9.83 -9.20 4.02
N ALA A 329 -10.26 -8.83 2.80
CA ALA A 329 -9.90 -7.57 2.17
C ALA A 329 -10.39 -6.37 3.00
N GLY A 330 -11.66 -6.39 3.43
CA GLY A 330 -12.24 -5.35 4.28
C GLY A 330 -11.53 -5.26 5.64
N ILE A 331 -11.33 -6.38 6.32
CA ILE A 331 -10.63 -6.47 7.62
C ILE A 331 -9.20 -5.93 7.52
N GLY A 332 -8.46 -6.33 6.49
CA GLY A 332 -7.07 -5.89 6.28
C GLY A 332 -6.93 -4.38 6.08
N LEU A 333 -7.99 -3.70 5.62
CA LEU A 333 -8.00 -2.27 5.33
C LEU A 333 -8.58 -1.40 6.45
N LEU A 334 -9.24 -1.98 7.48
CA LEU A 334 -9.89 -1.18 8.55
C LEU A 334 -8.93 -0.22 9.25
N ALA A 335 -7.73 -0.67 9.59
CA ALA A 335 -6.72 0.19 10.21
C ALA A 335 -6.25 1.32 9.29
N THR A 336 -6.13 1.04 7.99
CA THR A 336 -5.75 2.04 6.98
C THR A 336 -6.86 3.07 6.78
N ILE A 337 -8.13 2.64 6.76
CA ILE A 337 -9.30 3.54 6.69
C ILE A 337 -9.31 4.46 7.90
N GLU A 338 -9.17 3.89 9.11
CA GLU A 338 -9.13 4.64 10.37
C GLU A 338 -8.05 5.71 10.36
N SER A 339 -6.80 5.33 10.09
CA SER A 339 -5.66 6.26 10.08
C SER A 339 -5.76 7.33 8.98
N SER A 340 -6.31 6.96 7.83
CA SER A 340 -6.54 7.89 6.72
C SER A 340 -7.60 8.92 7.05
N LEU A 341 -8.73 8.51 7.65
CA LEU A 341 -9.78 9.43 8.10
C LEU A 341 -9.28 10.35 9.22
N ALA A 342 -8.55 9.79 10.19
CA ALA A 342 -7.94 10.58 11.26
C ALA A 342 -7.01 11.67 10.71
N THR A 343 -6.15 11.31 9.75
CA THR A 343 -5.23 12.25 9.09
C THR A 343 -5.97 13.28 8.24
N ALA A 344 -6.98 12.86 7.49
CA ALA A 344 -7.77 13.73 6.63
C ALA A 344 -8.50 14.82 7.41
N LEU A 345 -8.99 14.50 8.61
CA LEU A 345 -9.83 15.39 9.43
C LEU A 345 -9.07 16.08 10.57
N ALA A 346 -7.78 15.84 10.74
CA ALA A 346 -6.98 16.39 11.83
C ALA A 346 -6.88 17.92 11.77
N ASP A 347 -6.60 18.49 10.61
CA ASP A 347 -6.47 19.92 10.44
C ASP A 347 -7.80 20.60 10.13
N LYS A 348 -8.24 21.50 11.03
CA LYS A 348 -9.48 22.25 10.87
C LYS A 348 -9.54 23.09 9.60
N ALA A 349 -8.39 23.60 9.15
CA ALA A 349 -8.32 24.51 8.01
C ALA A 349 -8.52 23.83 6.67
N SER A 350 -8.18 22.54 6.55
CA SER A 350 -8.30 21.73 5.34
C SER A 350 -9.45 20.70 5.40
N ARG A 351 -10.17 20.65 6.54
CA ARG A 351 -11.20 19.64 6.80
C ARG A 351 -12.31 19.62 5.76
N GLU A 352 -12.79 20.79 5.33
CA GLU A 352 -13.82 20.90 4.29
C GLU A 352 -13.33 20.33 2.96
N ALA A 353 -12.13 20.72 2.53
CA ALA A 353 -11.54 20.23 1.29
C ALA A 353 -11.28 18.71 1.35
N ALA A 354 -10.84 18.20 2.52
CA ALA A 354 -10.67 16.77 2.75
C ALA A 354 -12.00 16.02 2.69
N LEU A 355 -13.07 16.55 3.30
CA LEU A 355 -14.40 15.96 3.23
C LEU A 355 -14.92 15.89 1.78
N VAL A 356 -14.77 16.96 1.01
CA VAL A 356 -15.16 17.00 -0.41
C VAL A 356 -14.37 15.96 -1.20
N THR A 357 -13.04 15.89 -1.00
CA THR A 357 -12.18 14.87 -1.63
C THR A 357 -12.67 13.45 -1.30
N PHE A 358 -12.94 13.18 -0.02
CA PHE A 358 -13.41 11.88 0.45
C PHE A 358 -14.74 11.49 -0.19
N LEU A 359 -15.76 12.37 -0.12
CA LEU A 359 -17.09 12.07 -0.63
C LEU A 359 -17.09 11.91 -2.16
N ALA A 360 -16.41 12.81 -2.89
CA ALA A 360 -16.32 12.73 -4.34
C ALA A 360 -15.59 11.45 -4.79
N THR A 361 -14.54 11.03 -4.07
CA THR A 361 -13.84 9.77 -4.35
C THR A 361 -14.72 8.56 -4.02
N ALA A 362 -15.37 8.56 -2.88
CA ALA A 362 -16.22 7.46 -2.41
C ALA A 362 -17.48 7.27 -3.27
N SER A 363 -17.96 8.34 -3.93
CA SER A 363 -19.16 8.29 -4.79
C SER A 363 -18.99 7.41 -6.03
N GLY A 364 -17.74 7.10 -6.45
CA GLY A 364 -17.49 6.38 -7.69
C GLY A 364 -17.76 7.21 -8.95
N LEU A 365 -17.89 8.55 -8.84
CA LEU A 365 -18.16 9.46 -9.94
C LEU A 365 -17.18 9.26 -11.10
N THR A 366 -17.69 9.04 -12.30
CA THR A 366 -16.90 8.98 -13.53
C THR A 366 -17.38 10.03 -14.48
N LEU A 367 -16.52 11.00 -14.83
CA LEU A 367 -16.80 12.05 -15.79
C LEU A 367 -15.76 12.02 -16.91
N LEU A 368 -16.19 12.16 -18.15
CA LEU A 368 -15.33 12.17 -19.34
C LEU A 368 -14.43 10.91 -19.47
N GLY A 369 -14.87 9.78 -18.90
CA GLY A 369 -14.08 8.55 -18.86
C GLY A 369 -12.95 8.54 -17.81
N ILE A 370 -12.92 9.53 -16.90
CA ILE A 370 -11.92 9.67 -15.83
C ILE A 370 -12.59 9.30 -14.49
N GLY A 371 -11.95 8.41 -13.71
CA GLY A 371 -12.51 7.88 -12.48
C GLY A 371 -12.54 8.85 -11.30
N SER A 372 -13.33 8.52 -10.28
CA SER A 372 -13.63 9.34 -9.10
C SER A 372 -12.41 9.77 -8.29
N ALA A 373 -11.33 8.98 -8.29
CA ALA A 373 -10.10 9.31 -7.56
C ALA A 373 -9.47 10.63 -8.08
N PHE A 374 -9.44 10.81 -9.39
CA PHE A 374 -8.95 12.05 -10.00
C PHE A 374 -9.86 13.24 -9.66
N TRP A 375 -11.17 13.08 -9.88
CA TRP A 375 -12.15 14.15 -9.64
C TRP A 375 -12.25 14.50 -8.16
N GLY A 376 -12.13 13.53 -7.27
CA GLY A 376 -12.09 13.76 -5.83
C GLY A 376 -10.90 14.61 -5.41
N LEU A 377 -9.71 14.31 -5.90
CA LEU A 377 -8.52 15.11 -5.62
C LEU A 377 -8.65 16.53 -6.21
N LEU A 378 -9.13 16.65 -7.44
CA LEU A 378 -9.33 17.94 -8.10
C LEU A 378 -10.36 18.80 -7.34
N ALA A 379 -11.50 18.24 -6.96
CA ALA A 379 -12.53 18.93 -6.18
C ALA A 379 -11.97 19.42 -4.84
N GLY A 380 -11.19 18.60 -4.14
CA GLY A 380 -10.53 18.99 -2.90
C GLY A 380 -9.52 20.12 -3.08
N LEU A 381 -8.71 20.07 -4.13
CA LEU A 381 -7.75 21.14 -4.44
C LEU A 381 -8.46 22.45 -4.77
N VAL A 382 -9.56 22.42 -5.54
CA VAL A 382 -10.41 23.58 -5.85
C VAL A 382 -11.02 24.14 -4.56
N THR A 383 -11.60 23.30 -3.72
CA THR A 383 -12.15 23.72 -2.41
C THR A 383 -11.08 24.37 -1.54
N SER A 384 -9.89 23.79 -1.48
CA SER A 384 -8.76 24.34 -0.73
C SER A 384 -8.31 25.71 -1.28
N ALA A 385 -8.28 25.87 -2.61
CA ALA A 385 -7.94 27.14 -3.25
C ALA A 385 -9.00 28.22 -2.96
N ILE A 386 -10.29 27.91 -3.04
CA ILE A 386 -11.39 28.82 -2.70
C ILE A 386 -11.29 29.25 -1.24
N ALA A 387 -11.08 28.30 -0.32
CA ALA A 387 -10.94 28.60 1.11
C ALA A 387 -9.72 29.49 1.41
N ALA A 388 -8.63 29.36 0.64
CA ALA A 388 -7.46 30.22 0.78
C ALA A 388 -7.73 31.68 0.33
N VAL A 389 -8.56 31.87 -0.71
CA VAL A 389 -8.97 33.21 -1.19
C VAL A 389 -9.94 33.88 -0.21
N ALA A 390 -10.83 33.10 0.40
CA ALA A 390 -11.87 33.60 1.32
C ALA A 390 -11.33 33.94 2.74
N ARG A 391 -10.09 33.57 3.08
CA ARG A 391 -9.50 33.97 4.37
C ARG A 391 -9.13 35.44 4.33
N PRO A 392 -9.74 36.32 5.19
CA PRO A 392 -9.25 37.69 5.36
C PRO A 392 -7.76 37.60 5.78
N ARG A 393 -6.91 38.40 5.18
CA ARG A 393 -5.55 38.60 5.70
C ARG A 393 -5.70 38.96 7.17
N SER A 394 -5.31 38.06 8.07
CA SER A 394 -5.19 38.38 9.49
C SER A 394 -4.29 39.61 9.57
N GLU A 395 -4.85 40.69 10.11
CA GLU A 395 -4.11 41.91 10.45
C GLU A 395 -2.84 41.46 11.23
N GLU A 396 -1.71 41.85 10.70
CA GLU A 396 -0.42 41.75 11.37
C GLU A 396 -0.62 42.32 12.79
N PRO A 397 -0.26 41.61 13.89
CA PRO A 397 -0.38 42.20 15.21
C PRO A 397 0.36 43.53 15.22
N ALA A 398 -0.36 44.61 15.55
CA ALA A 398 0.23 45.93 15.64
C ALA A 398 1.48 45.86 16.51
N PRO A 399 2.61 46.48 16.08
CA PRO A 399 3.84 46.42 16.84
C PRO A 399 3.57 46.94 18.25
N GLU A 400 3.81 46.09 19.26
CA GLU A 400 3.73 46.46 20.69
C GLU A 400 4.48 47.75 20.89
N ARG A 401 3.77 48.85 21.18
CA ARG A 401 4.36 50.11 21.60
C ARG A 401 5.12 49.84 22.89
N ARG A 402 6.45 49.80 22.80
CA ARG A 402 7.29 49.80 24.00
C ARG A 402 6.89 51.00 24.87
N PRO A 403 6.61 50.82 26.16
CA PRO A 403 6.33 51.93 27.04
C PRO A 403 7.57 52.81 27.13
N SER A 404 7.43 54.05 26.65
CA SER A 404 8.44 55.09 26.76
C SER A 404 8.58 55.51 28.21
N GLY A 405 9.78 55.29 28.78
CA GLY A 405 10.35 56.18 29.79
C GLY A 405 9.82 56.03 31.21
N LEU A 406 10.63 55.35 32.03
CA LEU A 406 10.76 55.75 33.45
C LEU A 406 12.09 56.50 33.59
N PRO A 407 12.08 57.69 34.19
CA PRO A 407 13.31 58.44 34.42
C PRO A 407 14.11 57.81 35.59
N VAL A 408 15.38 57.63 35.35
CA VAL A 408 16.39 57.28 36.36
C VAL A 408 16.46 58.39 37.41
N ARG A 409 16.26 58.02 38.66
CA ARG A 409 16.86 58.71 39.83
C ARG A 409 17.75 57.72 40.56
#